data_54caf1b92247df9dfd4a9fe8b287b5c3
#
_entry.id   54caf1b92247df9dfd4a9fe8b287b5c3
#
_cell.length_a   1.000
_cell.length_b   1.000
_cell.length_c   1.000
_cell.angle_alpha   90.00
_cell.angle_beta   90.00
_cell.angle_gamma   90.00
#
_symmetry.space_group_name_H-M   'P 1'
#
loop_
_entity.id
_entity.type
_entity.pdbx_description
1 polymer ?
#
loop_
_entity_poly.entity_id
_entity_poly.type
_entity_poly.pdbx_seq_one_letter_code
_entity_poly.pdbx_strand_id
1 'polypeptide(L)' 'MDREQVVVVAKLVAYLLIIAGIIMLFAAFMFVITGPGNLFVVGWVIVGALMLCIGATGLRYIKKLKLDINYEN' A
#
# COMPACT_ATOMS: atom_id res chain seq x y z
N MET A 1 -16.13 9.93 16.54
CA MET A 1 -14.80 9.32 16.38
C MET A 1 -13.72 10.34 16.60
N ASP A 2 -12.79 10.03 17.47
CA ASP A 2 -11.68 10.92 17.73
C ASP A 2 -10.67 10.90 16.60
N ARG A 3 -9.94 12.02 16.45
CA ARG A 3 -8.92 12.15 15.42
C ARG A 3 -7.90 11.03 15.50
N GLU A 4 -7.54 10.63 16.70
CA GLU A 4 -6.55 9.57 16.91
C GLU A 4 -7.05 8.23 16.38
N GLN A 5 -8.31 7.91 16.57
CA GLN A 5 -8.89 6.66 16.05
C GLN A 5 -8.89 6.64 14.52
N VAL A 6 -9.23 7.77 13.90
CA VAL A 6 -9.23 7.86 12.45
C VAL A 6 -7.82 7.66 11.89
N VAL A 7 -6.82 8.26 12.54
CA VAL A 7 -5.43 8.12 12.13
C VAL A 7 -4.97 6.66 12.27
N VAL A 8 -5.33 6.01 13.37
CA VAL A 8 -4.95 4.61 13.59
C VAL A 8 -5.59 3.71 12.53
N VAL A 9 -6.88 3.90 12.25
CA VAL A 9 -7.58 3.09 11.25
C VAL A 9 -6.97 3.34 9.86
N ALA A 10 -6.71 4.59 9.51
CA ALA A 10 -6.12 4.93 8.22
C ALA A 10 -4.72 4.32 8.08
N LYS A 11 -3.94 4.34 9.16
CA LYS A 11 -2.60 3.74 9.18
C LYS A 11 -2.69 2.23 8.95
N LEU A 12 -3.65 1.60 9.61
CA LEU A 12 -3.86 0.16 9.49
C LEU A 12 -4.24 -0.22 8.06
N VAL A 13 -5.15 0.54 7.45
CA VAL A 13 -5.57 0.32 6.07
C VAL A 13 -4.39 0.52 5.12
N ALA A 14 -3.58 1.54 5.34
CA ALA A 14 -2.40 1.80 4.51
C ALA A 14 -1.40 0.65 4.59
N TYR A 15 -1.15 0.14 5.78
CA TYR A 15 -0.26 -1.02 5.96
C TYR A 15 -0.81 -2.25 5.26
N LEU A 16 -2.11 -2.51 5.38
CA LEU A 16 -2.75 -3.63 4.71
C LEU A 16 -2.61 -3.52 3.20
N LEU A 17 -2.79 -2.32 2.66
CA LEU A 17 -2.64 -2.08 1.23
C LEU A 17 -1.21 -2.35 0.75
N ILE A 18 -0.23 -1.90 1.53
CA ILE A 18 1.18 -2.13 1.19
C ILE A 18 1.50 -3.62 1.21
N ILE A 19 1.07 -4.31 2.25
CA ILE A 19 1.31 -5.75 2.38
C ILE A 19 0.65 -6.50 1.22
N ALA A 20 -0.59 -6.17 0.91
CA ALA A 20 -1.30 -6.79 -0.20
C ALA A 20 -0.59 -6.53 -1.53
N GLY A 21 -0.12 -5.29 -1.74
CA GLY A 21 0.62 -4.93 -2.94
C GLY A 21 1.91 -5.72 -3.07
N ILE A 22 2.65 -5.86 -1.97
CA ILE A 22 3.90 -6.63 -1.96
C ILE A 22 3.62 -8.09 -2.30
N ILE A 23 2.60 -8.68 -1.67
CA ILE A 23 2.23 -10.07 -1.92
C ILE A 23 1.83 -10.27 -3.38
N MET A 24 1.04 -9.35 -3.93
CA MET A 24 0.61 -9.43 -5.32
C MET A 24 1.80 -9.31 -6.28
N LEU A 25 2.73 -8.40 -6.00
CA LEU A 25 3.93 -8.25 -6.82
C LEU A 25 4.80 -9.48 -6.75
N PHE A 26 4.94 -10.06 -5.56
CA PHE A 26 5.73 -11.27 -5.37
C PHE A 26 5.11 -12.44 -6.15
N ALA A 27 3.79 -12.58 -6.09
CA ALA A 27 3.08 -13.62 -6.83
C ALA A 27 3.25 -13.43 -8.34
N ALA A 28 3.16 -12.19 -8.81
CA ALA A 28 3.37 -11.88 -10.22
C ALA A 28 4.79 -12.24 -10.66
N PHE A 29 5.77 -11.94 -9.82
CA PHE A 29 7.17 -12.27 -10.09
C PHE A 29 7.36 -13.78 -10.22
N MET A 30 6.75 -14.53 -9.31
CA MET A 30 6.82 -15.99 -9.38
C MET A 30 6.17 -16.52 -10.65
N PHE A 31 5.05 -15.94 -11.06
CA PHE A 31 4.38 -16.33 -12.30
C PHE A 31 5.26 -16.06 -13.52
N VAL A 32 5.99 -14.96 -13.53
CA VAL A 32 6.88 -14.62 -14.64
C VAL A 32 8.01 -15.63 -14.76
N ILE A 33 8.54 -16.09 -13.61
CA ILE A 33 9.65 -17.05 -13.60
C ILE A 33 9.17 -18.44 -14.02
N THR A 34 7.98 -18.88 -13.55
CA THR A 34 7.52 -20.24 -13.71
C THR A 34 6.59 -20.45 -14.90
N GLY A 35 5.99 -19.38 -15.43
CA GLY A 35 4.99 -19.52 -16.47
C GLY A 35 5.27 -18.66 -17.69
N PRO A 36 4.57 -18.94 -18.80
CA PRO A 36 4.64 -18.09 -19.99
C PRO A 36 4.02 -16.74 -19.67
N GLY A 37 4.67 -15.69 -20.17
CA GLY A 37 4.21 -14.32 -19.94
C GLY A 37 2.83 -14.09 -20.53
N ASN A 38 1.80 -14.17 -19.71
CA ASN A 38 0.44 -13.88 -20.09
C ASN A 38 0.10 -12.44 -19.79
N LEU A 39 -0.88 -11.91 -20.52
CA LEU A 39 -1.40 -10.58 -20.29
C LEU A 39 -1.90 -10.40 -18.86
N PHE A 40 -2.34 -11.49 -18.25
CA PHE A 40 -2.79 -11.48 -16.85
C PHE A 40 -1.71 -11.05 -15.89
N VAL A 41 -0.46 -11.48 -16.14
CA VAL A 41 0.67 -11.13 -15.28
C VAL A 41 0.93 -9.63 -15.33
N VAL A 42 0.84 -9.04 -16.52
CA VAL A 42 1.04 -7.60 -16.70
C VAL A 42 -0.02 -6.82 -15.93
N GLY A 43 -1.28 -7.20 -16.05
CA GLY A 43 -2.37 -6.58 -15.30
C GLY A 43 -2.18 -6.71 -13.81
N TRP A 44 -1.75 -7.87 -13.36
CA TRP A 44 -1.48 -8.14 -11.95
C TRP A 44 -0.39 -7.23 -11.40
N VAL A 45 0.69 -7.07 -12.15
CA VAL A 45 1.80 -6.19 -11.77
C VAL A 45 1.33 -4.75 -11.68
N ILE A 46 0.54 -4.30 -12.64
CA ILE A 46 0.01 -2.93 -12.64
C ILE A 46 -0.85 -2.69 -11.41
N VAL A 47 -1.75 -3.62 -11.10
CA VAL A 47 -2.62 -3.49 -9.92
C VAL A 47 -1.81 -3.46 -8.64
N GLY A 48 -0.83 -4.36 -8.51
CA GLY A 48 0.04 -4.39 -7.34
C GLY A 48 0.82 -3.09 -7.16
N ALA A 49 1.37 -2.56 -8.25
CA ALA A 49 2.12 -1.31 -8.21
C ALA A 49 1.21 -0.14 -7.81
N LEU A 50 0.00 -0.09 -8.36
CA LEU A 50 -0.97 0.95 -7.99
C LEU A 50 -1.33 0.88 -6.52
N MET A 51 -1.59 -0.32 -6.01
CA MET A 51 -1.90 -0.51 -4.59
C MET A 51 -0.75 -0.05 -3.71
N LEU A 52 0.48 -0.38 -4.09
CA LEU A 52 1.66 0.04 -3.36
C LEU A 52 1.80 1.56 -3.36
N CYS A 53 1.59 2.18 -4.50
CA CYS A 53 1.66 3.64 -4.62
C CYS A 53 0.61 4.31 -3.74
N ILE A 54 -0.62 3.81 -3.76
CA ILE A 54 -1.70 4.36 -2.93
C ILE A 54 -1.37 4.19 -1.46
N GLY A 55 -0.91 3.01 -1.06
CA GLY A 55 -0.53 2.75 0.32
C GLY A 55 0.60 3.64 0.80
N ALA A 56 1.64 3.78 -0.02
CA ALA A 56 2.79 4.62 0.32
C ALA A 56 2.40 6.09 0.44
N THR A 57 1.56 6.57 -0.49
CA THR A 57 1.08 7.94 -0.45
C THR A 57 0.22 8.17 0.80
N GLY A 58 -0.65 7.22 1.12
CA GLY A 58 -1.46 7.29 2.32
C GLY A 58 -0.61 7.34 3.59
N LEU A 59 0.42 6.51 3.67
CA LEU A 59 1.33 6.52 4.81
C LEU A 59 2.07 7.84 4.94
N ARG A 60 2.52 8.39 3.81
CA ARG A 60 3.20 9.70 3.82
C ARG A 60 2.27 10.79 4.33
N TYR A 61 1.03 10.77 3.89
CA TYR A 61 0.04 11.75 4.30
C TYR A 61 -0.24 11.66 5.80
N ILE A 62 -0.42 10.44 6.29
CA ILE A 62 -0.67 10.20 7.71
C ILE A 62 0.53 10.64 8.54
N LYS A 63 1.73 10.33 8.09
CA LYS A 63 2.95 10.72 8.78
C LYS A 63 3.08 12.23 8.86
N LYS A 64 2.70 12.92 7.80
CA LYS A 64 2.72 14.38 7.77
C LYS A 64 1.71 14.95 8.75
N LEU A 65 0.51 14.39 8.81
CA LEU A 65 -0.52 14.79 9.76
C LEU A 65 -0.09 14.55 11.19
N LYS A 66 0.54 13.42 11.45
CA LYS A 66 1.02 13.07 12.77
C LYS A 66 2.15 14.00 13.22
N LEU A 67 3.00 14.41 12.30
CA LEU A 67 4.05 15.37 12.58
C LEU A 67 3.46 16.73 12.96
N ASP A 68 2.42 17.16 12.28
CA ASP A 68 1.72 18.39 12.57
C ASP A 68 1.11 18.36 13.98
N ILE A 69 0.50 17.24 14.35
CA ILE A 69 -0.10 17.06 15.66
C ILE A 69 1.00 17.08 16.74
N ASN A 70 2.11 16.41 16.51
CA ASN A 70 3.24 16.39 17.43
C ASN A 70 3.89 17.77 17.56
N TYR A 71 3.86 18.53 16.49
CA TYR A 71 4.42 19.87 16.48
C TYR A 71 3.64 20.83 17.36
N GLU A 72 2.34 20.63 17.45
CA GLU A 72 1.48 21.45 18.29
C GLU A 72 1.68 21.17 19.78
N ASN A 73 2.10 19.97 20.09
CA ASN A 73 2.37 19.58 21.48
C ASN A 73 3.79 19.96 21.90
#